data_ead3a0cf53a3e3594dc027ebe2a2e9b7
#
_entry.id   ead3a0cf53a3e3594dc027ebe2a2e9b7
#
_cell.length_a   1.000
_cell.length_b   1.000
_cell.length_c   1.000
_cell.angle_alpha   90.00
_cell.angle_beta   90.00
_cell.angle_gamma   90.00
#
_symmetry.space_group_name_H-M   'P 1'
#
loop_
_entity.id
_entity.type
_entity.pdbx_description
1 polymer ?
#
loop_
_entity_poly.entity_id
_entity_poly.type
_entity_poly.pdbx_seq_one_letter_code
_entity_poly.pdbx_strand_id
1 'polypeptide(L)'
;MFLSLSTPVQRYWLIGLLIVWAALLFGGFIFGGAPEAARRMPAWSRMASSAVLVVAAFSWYAFTRHTPAGAYALLVAIGMTFGLLGDLALAGFLPGGRNVIAGIISFGIGHIFYITAMLRLAAATGLTNPPARWGALAIWLLVGLAGWYLVVLRGANARGITPGVVHWIALPYALVLAATAGLATGLALQDSRFILLALGAALFLLSDLILAGEMFSGMTFRLIGDVIWLTYGPAQMLIVYSIAHVLARVNR
;
A
#
# COMPACT_ATOMS: atom_id res chain seq x y z
N MET A 1 10.51 -11.64 -13.64
CA MET A 1 9.30 -10.86 -13.33
C MET A 1 8.40 -10.63 -14.54
N PHE A 2 8.88 -10.10 -15.66
CA PHE A 2 8.04 -9.75 -16.84
C PHE A 2 7.99 -10.82 -17.95
N LEU A 3 8.58 -11.99 -17.77
CA LEU A 3 8.68 -13.04 -18.80
C LEU A 3 7.34 -13.67 -19.18
N SER A 4 6.33 -13.53 -18.32
CA SER A 4 4.98 -14.05 -18.53
C SER A 4 4.08 -13.17 -19.41
N LEU A 5 4.52 -11.96 -19.78
CA LEU A 5 3.79 -11.07 -20.70
C LEU A 5 3.94 -11.54 -22.15
N SER A 6 2.86 -11.43 -22.91
CA SER A 6 2.76 -11.95 -24.27
C SER A 6 3.63 -11.21 -25.29
N THR A 7 3.92 -9.93 -25.07
CA THR A 7 4.68 -9.12 -26.02
C THR A 7 5.83 -8.33 -25.37
N PRO A 8 6.95 -8.11 -26.10
CA PRO A 8 8.04 -7.24 -25.64
C PRO A 8 7.58 -5.79 -25.37
N VAL A 9 6.64 -5.27 -26.16
CA VAL A 9 6.12 -3.90 -26.02
C VAL A 9 5.45 -3.72 -24.64
N GLN A 10 4.59 -4.64 -24.23
CA GLN A 10 3.95 -4.60 -22.91
C GLN A 10 4.99 -4.60 -21.78
N ARG A 11 6.04 -5.39 -21.93
CA ARG A 11 7.14 -5.47 -20.97
C ARG A 11 7.89 -4.15 -20.85
N TYR A 12 8.30 -3.55 -21.99
CA TYR A 12 9.01 -2.27 -22.00
C TYR A 12 8.15 -1.14 -21.48
N TRP A 13 6.84 -1.15 -21.78
CA TRP A 13 5.89 -0.19 -21.24
C TRP A 13 5.86 -0.21 -19.71
N LEU A 14 5.68 -1.38 -19.10
CA LEU A 14 5.62 -1.53 -17.63
C LEU A 14 6.97 -1.23 -16.96
N ILE A 15 8.09 -1.57 -17.60
CA ILE A 15 9.42 -1.18 -17.12
C ILE A 15 9.58 0.35 -17.21
N GLY A 16 9.14 0.97 -18.29
CA GLY A 16 9.15 2.43 -18.43
C GLY A 16 8.35 3.13 -17.33
N LEU A 17 7.14 2.65 -17.02
CA LEU A 17 6.34 3.18 -15.90
C LEU A 17 7.05 2.99 -14.54
N LEU A 18 7.70 1.86 -14.33
CA LEU A 18 8.48 1.61 -13.11
C LEU A 18 9.66 2.58 -12.97
N ILE A 19 10.36 2.86 -14.07
CA ILE A 19 11.46 3.85 -14.11
C ILE A 19 10.93 5.25 -13.83
N VAL A 20 9.82 5.65 -14.46
CA VAL A 20 9.20 6.97 -14.23
C VAL A 20 8.74 7.10 -12.78
N TRP A 21 8.10 6.07 -12.21
CA TRP A 21 7.74 6.04 -10.80
C TRP A 21 8.98 6.22 -9.90
N ALA A 22 10.03 5.47 -10.14
CA ALA A 22 11.27 5.54 -9.35
C ALA A 22 11.94 6.92 -9.47
N ALA A 23 11.98 7.49 -10.68
CA ALA A 23 12.51 8.83 -10.91
C ALA A 23 11.69 9.91 -10.18
N LEU A 24 10.37 9.80 -10.16
CA LEU A 24 9.50 10.74 -9.42
C LEU A 24 9.68 10.62 -7.92
N LEU A 25 9.70 9.40 -7.38
CA LEU A 25 9.82 9.19 -5.93
C LEU A 25 11.22 9.53 -5.43
N PHE A 26 12.24 8.84 -5.95
CA PHE A 26 13.62 8.99 -5.49
C PHE A 26 14.25 10.29 -5.99
N GLY A 27 13.94 10.72 -7.21
CA GLY A 27 14.35 12.03 -7.72
C GLY A 27 13.72 13.16 -6.91
N GLY A 28 12.45 13.05 -6.57
CA GLY A 28 11.79 13.99 -5.65
C GLY A 28 12.47 14.09 -4.29
N PHE A 29 12.98 12.97 -3.76
CA PHE A 29 13.74 12.95 -2.52
C PHE A 29 15.17 13.55 -2.69
N ILE A 30 15.88 13.17 -3.74
CA ILE A 30 17.27 13.58 -3.95
C ILE A 30 17.38 15.07 -4.29
N PHE A 31 16.53 15.55 -5.22
CA PHE A 31 16.58 16.91 -5.75
C PHE A 31 15.58 17.84 -5.10
N GLY A 32 14.69 17.35 -4.23
CA GLY A 32 13.77 18.19 -3.49
C GLY A 32 14.52 19.11 -2.53
N GLY A 33 14.25 20.39 -2.63
CA GLY A 33 14.74 21.39 -1.68
C GLY A 33 13.86 21.35 -0.43
N ALA A 34 14.46 21.08 0.74
CA ALA A 34 13.69 21.11 1.98
C ALA A 34 13.81 22.44 2.68
N PRO A 35 12.84 23.33 2.56
CA PRO A 35 12.69 24.43 3.51
C PRO A 35 12.20 23.94 4.88
N GLU A 36 11.57 22.78 4.95
CA GLU A 36 11.02 22.20 6.17
C GLU A 36 11.79 20.93 6.59
N ALA A 37 12.24 20.87 7.83
CA ALA A 37 13.04 19.76 8.40
C ALA A 37 12.33 18.38 8.32
N ALA A 38 11.01 18.36 8.10
CA ALA A 38 10.21 17.14 8.07
C ALA A 38 10.16 16.46 6.70
N ARG A 39 10.40 17.16 5.56
CA ARG A 39 10.20 16.60 4.22
C ARG A 39 10.97 17.36 3.14
N ARG A 40 11.63 16.61 2.26
CA ARG A 40 12.28 17.11 1.04
C ARG A 40 11.43 16.96 -0.21
N MET A 41 10.74 15.81 -0.33
CA MET A 41 9.93 15.49 -1.51
C MET A 41 8.80 16.50 -1.72
N PRO A 42 8.73 17.19 -2.88
CA PRO A 42 7.64 18.09 -3.18
C PRO A 42 6.31 17.32 -3.35
N ALA A 43 5.19 17.98 -3.06
CA ALA A 43 3.88 17.34 -3.13
C ALA A 43 3.56 16.80 -4.53
N TRP A 44 3.91 17.53 -5.58
CA TRP A 44 3.67 17.13 -6.96
C TRP A 44 4.37 15.80 -7.32
N SER A 45 5.64 15.60 -6.89
CA SER A 45 6.38 14.36 -7.24
C SER A 45 5.79 13.14 -6.53
N ARG A 46 5.33 13.31 -5.28
CA ARG A 46 4.64 12.28 -4.51
C ARG A 46 3.32 11.87 -5.18
N MET A 47 2.46 12.84 -5.50
CA MET A 47 1.18 12.57 -6.17
C MET A 47 1.38 11.98 -7.57
N ALA A 48 2.35 12.48 -8.34
CA ALA A 48 2.68 11.95 -9.65
C ALA A 48 3.20 10.51 -9.55
N SER A 49 4.02 10.16 -8.54
CA SER A 49 4.49 8.79 -8.34
C SER A 49 3.32 7.82 -8.07
N SER A 50 2.35 8.19 -7.22
CA SER A 50 1.14 7.39 -7.01
C SER A 50 0.28 7.29 -8.27
N ALA A 51 0.12 8.38 -9.02
CA ALA A 51 -0.64 8.37 -10.28
C ALA A 51 -0.02 7.45 -11.34
N VAL A 52 1.31 7.41 -11.45
CA VAL A 52 2.02 6.46 -12.34
C VAL A 52 1.75 5.02 -11.95
N LEU A 53 1.64 4.70 -10.67
CA LEU A 53 1.28 3.36 -10.22
C LEU A 53 -0.18 2.99 -10.54
N VAL A 54 -1.10 3.95 -10.53
CA VAL A 54 -2.47 3.73 -11.02
C VAL A 54 -2.44 3.38 -12.52
N VAL A 55 -1.70 4.14 -13.33
CA VAL A 55 -1.53 3.84 -14.77
C VAL A 55 -0.90 2.46 -14.96
N ALA A 56 0.12 2.11 -14.17
CA ALA A 56 0.74 0.80 -14.23
C ALA A 56 -0.24 -0.33 -13.88
N ALA A 57 -1.06 -0.15 -12.82
CA ALA A 57 -2.04 -1.14 -12.39
C ALA A 57 -3.12 -1.39 -13.47
N PHE A 58 -3.66 -0.32 -14.07
CA PHE A 58 -4.61 -0.47 -15.20
C PHE A 58 -3.94 -1.01 -16.47
N SER A 59 -2.66 -0.72 -16.72
CA SER A 59 -1.90 -1.35 -17.81
C SER A 59 -1.76 -2.85 -17.58
N TRP A 60 -1.43 -3.28 -16.35
CA TRP A 60 -1.44 -4.69 -15.97
C TRP A 60 -2.80 -5.33 -16.22
N TYR A 61 -3.90 -4.71 -15.78
CA TYR A 61 -5.24 -5.21 -16.05
C TYR A 61 -5.51 -5.33 -17.57
N ALA A 62 -5.24 -4.29 -18.34
CA ALA A 62 -5.46 -4.31 -19.79
C ALA A 62 -4.71 -5.47 -20.48
N PHE A 63 -3.48 -5.76 -20.03
CA PHE A 63 -2.66 -6.83 -20.60
C PHE A 63 -3.05 -8.23 -20.11
N THR A 64 -3.72 -8.33 -18.96
CA THR A 64 -4.06 -9.62 -18.34
C THR A 64 -5.56 -9.92 -18.30
N ARG A 65 -6.43 -9.02 -18.79
CA ARG A 65 -7.90 -9.12 -18.65
C ARG A 65 -8.52 -10.40 -19.20
N HIS A 66 -7.87 -11.02 -20.20
CA HIS A 66 -8.31 -12.27 -20.82
C HIS A 66 -7.59 -13.50 -20.22
N THR A 67 -6.89 -13.36 -19.11
CA THR A 67 -6.22 -14.44 -18.38
C THR A 67 -6.85 -14.60 -16.99
N PRO A 68 -6.62 -15.73 -16.31
CA PRO A 68 -7.08 -15.89 -14.93
C PRO A 68 -6.55 -14.86 -13.94
N ALA A 69 -5.46 -14.13 -14.28
CA ALA A 69 -4.92 -13.03 -13.48
C ALA A 69 -5.72 -11.72 -13.62
N GLY A 70 -6.60 -11.60 -14.62
CA GLY A 70 -7.30 -10.34 -14.92
C GLY A 70 -8.15 -9.82 -13.77
N ALA A 71 -8.90 -10.70 -13.10
CA ALA A 71 -9.71 -10.29 -11.95
C ALA A 71 -8.85 -9.77 -10.78
N TYR A 72 -7.70 -10.40 -10.52
CA TYR A 72 -6.73 -9.91 -9.52
C TYR A 72 -6.21 -8.53 -9.91
N ALA A 73 -5.78 -8.37 -11.17
CA ALA A 73 -5.23 -7.11 -11.67
C ALA A 73 -6.23 -5.96 -11.61
N LEU A 74 -7.52 -6.21 -11.93
CA LEU A 74 -8.57 -5.20 -11.81
C LEU A 74 -8.77 -4.75 -10.38
N LEU A 75 -8.85 -5.69 -9.42
CA LEU A 75 -9.03 -5.36 -8.01
C LEU A 75 -7.83 -4.58 -7.46
N VAL A 76 -6.61 -4.93 -7.87
CA VAL A 76 -5.41 -4.16 -7.51
C VAL A 76 -5.45 -2.76 -8.12
N ALA A 77 -5.89 -2.60 -9.37
CA ALA A 77 -5.99 -1.29 -10.03
C ALA A 77 -7.01 -0.38 -9.33
N ILE A 78 -8.17 -0.93 -8.95
CA ILE A 78 -9.18 -0.19 -8.18
C ILE A 78 -8.61 0.19 -6.81
N GLY A 79 -7.98 -0.74 -6.10
CA GLY A 79 -7.35 -0.49 -4.81
C GLY A 79 -6.29 0.61 -4.87
N MET A 80 -5.44 0.60 -5.91
CA MET A 80 -4.43 1.64 -6.14
C MET A 80 -5.04 3.01 -6.44
N THR A 81 -6.20 3.04 -7.15
CA THR A 81 -6.94 4.29 -7.39
C THR A 81 -7.43 4.90 -6.08
N PHE A 82 -7.97 4.09 -5.17
CA PHE A 82 -8.35 4.56 -3.84
C PHE A 82 -7.13 4.98 -3.00
N GLY A 83 -5.96 4.35 -3.19
CA GLY A 83 -4.69 4.80 -2.61
C GLY A 83 -4.34 6.22 -3.07
N LEU A 84 -4.38 6.49 -4.39
CA LEU A 84 -4.16 7.85 -4.92
C LEU A 84 -5.18 8.86 -4.38
N LEU A 85 -6.48 8.50 -4.28
CA LEU A 85 -7.49 9.38 -3.70
C LEU A 85 -7.18 9.70 -2.23
N GLY A 86 -6.70 8.72 -1.46
CA GLY A 86 -6.20 8.92 -0.09
C GLY A 86 -5.03 9.90 -0.03
N ASP A 87 -4.05 9.74 -0.93
CA ASP A 87 -2.91 10.66 -1.04
C ASP A 87 -3.36 12.09 -1.33
N LEU A 88 -4.26 12.27 -2.28
CA LEU A 88 -4.80 13.58 -2.65
C LEU A 88 -5.59 14.21 -1.50
N ALA A 89 -6.37 13.42 -0.74
CA ALA A 89 -7.10 13.88 0.43
C ALA A 89 -6.16 14.37 1.55
N LEU A 90 -5.11 13.59 1.85
CA LEU A 90 -4.11 13.96 2.86
C LEU A 90 -3.24 15.14 2.43
N ALA A 91 -2.96 15.28 1.12
CA ALA A 91 -2.20 16.39 0.58
C ALA A 91 -3.01 17.68 0.43
N GLY A 92 -4.34 17.62 0.56
CA GLY A 92 -5.22 18.78 0.43
C GLY A 92 -5.53 19.18 -1.01
N PHE A 93 -5.36 18.29 -1.97
CA PHE A 93 -5.67 18.52 -3.39
C PHE A 93 -7.14 18.28 -3.76
N LEU A 94 -7.92 17.72 -2.83
CA LEU A 94 -9.36 17.55 -3.04
C LEU A 94 -10.15 18.78 -2.52
N PRO A 95 -11.37 19.01 -3.05
CA PRO A 95 -12.24 20.05 -2.52
C PRO A 95 -12.43 19.92 -1.00
N GLY A 96 -12.32 21.02 -0.27
CA GLY A 96 -12.35 21.05 1.20
C GLY A 96 -10.98 21.00 1.87
N GLY A 97 -9.89 20.88 1.10
CA GLY A 97 -8.52 20.89 1.63
C GLY A 97 -8.10 19.57 2.27
N ARG A 98 -7.10 19.62 3.16
CA ARG A 98 -6.56 18.44 3.84
C ARG A 98 -7.63 17.76 4.71
N ASN A 99 -7.92 16.50 4.42
CA ASN A 99 -8.95 15.73 5.11
C ASN A 99 -8.43 14.33 5.49
N VAL A 100 -8.11 14.16 6.78
CA VAL A 100 -7.54 12.91 7.31
C VAL A 100 -8.58 11.78 7.28
N ILE A 101 -9.84 12.08 7.58
CA ILE A 101 -10.91 11.07 7.59
C ILE A 101 -11.15 10.54 6.17
N ALA A 102 -11.22 11.44 5.18
CA ALA A 102 -11.35 11.03 3.77
C ALA A 102 -10.15 10.19 3.32
N GLY A 103 -8.94 10.54 3.77
CA GLY A 103 -7.73 9.74 3.52
C GLY A 103 -7.85 8.32 4.09
N ILE A 104 -8.16 8.19 5.37
CA ILE A 104 -8.33 6.90 6.06
C ILE A 104 -9.41 6.03 5.37
N ILE A 105 -10.55 6.62 5.03
CA ILE A 105 -11.64 5.91 4.35
C ILE A 105 -11.18 5.42 2.97
N SER A 106 -10.54 6.30 2.18
CA SER A 106 -10.07 5.95 0.84
C SER A 106 -9.05 4.82 0.88
N PHE A 107 -8.02 4.92 1.71
CA PHE A 107 -7.05 3.83 1.88
C PHE A 107 -7.69 2.55 2.37
N GLY A 108 -8.61 2.63 3.36
CA GLY A 108 -9.34 1.47 3.87
C GLY A 108 -10.12 0.75 2.77
N ILE A 109 -10.84 1.49 1.92
CA ILE A 109 -11.53 0.92 0.74
C ILE A 109 -10.51 0.27 -0.20
N GLY A 110 -9.39 0.93 -0.49
CA GLY A 110 -8.32 0.37 -1.33
C GLY A 110 -7.82 -0.98 -0.82
N HIS A 111 -7.58 -1.09 0.50
CA HIS A 111 -7.16 -2.34 1.11
C HIS A 111 -8.24 -3.44 1.08
N ILE A 112 -9.52 -3.10 1.16
CA ILE A 112 -10.62 -4.08 0.97
C ILE A 112 -10.53 -4.70 -0.44
N PHE A 113 -10.21 -3.92 -1.47
CA PHE A 113 -9.98 -4.44 -2.82
C PHE A 113 -8.74 -5.35 -2.88
N TYR A 114 -7.63 -4.99 -2.22
CA TYR A 114 -6.44 -5.85 -2.15
C TYR A 114 -6.73 -7.17 -1.41
N ILE A 115 -7.43 -7.12 -0.28
CA ILE A 115 -7.88 -8.30 0.46
C ILE A 115 -8.72 -9.19 -0.43
N THR A 116 -9.72 -8.62 -1.13
CA THR A 116 -10.59 -9.36 -2.05
C THR A 116 -9.79 -10.02 -3.18
N ALA A 117 -8.80 -9.32 -3.74
CA ALA A 117 -7.92 -9.85 -4.77
C ALA A 117 -7.15 -11.09 -4.27
N MET A 118 -6.54 -11.00 -3.09
CA MET A 118 -5.78 -12.10 -2.48
C MET A 118 -6.66 -13.28 -2.09
N LEU A 119 -7.87 -13.04 -1.57
CA LEU A 119 -8.79 -14.12 -1.21
C LEU A 119 -9.26 -14.90 -2.44
N ARG A 120 -9.61 -14.21 -3.53
CA ARG A 120 -9.99 -14.83 -4.80
C ARG A 120 -8.83 -15.59 -5.43
N LEU A 121 -7.62 -15.01 -5.39
CA LEU A 121 -6.42 -15.68 -5.87
C LEU A 121 -6.14 -16.97 -5.08
N ALA A 122 -6.20 -16.91 -3.75
CA ALA A 122 -5.99 -18.08 -2.89
C ALA A 122 -6.96 -19.23 -3.23
N ALA A 123 -8.24 -18.88 -3.41
CA ALA A 123 -9.28 -19.86 -3.80
C ALA A 123 -9.01 -20.45 -5.19
N ALA A 124 -8.67 -19.61 -6.18
CA ALA A 124 -8.44 -20.05 -7.55
C ALA A 124 -7.16 -20.88 -7.74
N THR A 125 -6.15 -20.69 -6.87
CA THR A 125 -4.84 -21.36 -7.00
C THR A 125 -4.60 -22.46 -5.96
N GLY A 126 -5.57 -22.74 -5.10
CA GLY A 126 -5.44 -23.77 -4.04
C GLY A 126 -4.51 -23.37 -2.88
N LEU A 127 -4.14 -22.08 -2.77
CA LEU A 127 -3.31 -21.56 -1.67
C LEU A 127 -4.17 -21.29 -0.42
N THR A 128 -4.81 -22.33 0.08
CA THR A 128 -5.83 -22.25 1.13
C THR A 128 -5.43 -22.96 2.42
N ASN A 129 -4.15 -23.30 2.61
CA ASN A 129 -3.66 -23.95 3.83
C ASN A 129 -4.07 -23.15 5.08
N PRO A 130 -4.94 -23.68 5.98
CA PRO A 130 -5.51 -22.91 7.08
C PRO A 130 -4.47 -22.42 8.09
N PRO A 131 -3.49 -23.21 8.56
CA PRO A 131 -2.44 -22.75 9.46
C PRO A 131 -1.64 -21.56 8.90
N ALA A 132 -1.19 -21.63 7.63
CA ALA A 132 -0.43 -20.56 7.00
C ALA A 132 -1.27 -19.29 6.85
N ARG A 133 -2.54 -19.43 6.43
CA ARG A 133 -3.44 -18.32 6.16
C ARG A 133 -3.92 -17.65 7.45
N TRP A 134 -4.53 -18.43 8.33
CA TRP A 134 -5.17 -17.90 9.53
C TRP A 134 -4.16 -17.58 10.63
N GLY A 135 -3.06 -18.33 10.73
CA GLY A 135 -1.96 -18.03 11.64
C GLY A 135 -1.28 -16.71 11.30
N ALA A 136 -0.92 -16.50 10.01
CA ALA A 136 -0.36 -15.23 9.58
C ALA A 136 -1.34 -14.07 9.81
N LEU A 137 -2.63 -14.24 9.46
CA LEU A 137 -3.65 -13.23 9.69
C LEU A 137 -3.76 -12.85 11.15
N ALA A 138 -3.83 -13.83 12.07
CA ALA A 138 -3.95 -13.59 13.49
C ALA A 138 -2.75 -12.80 14.05
N ILE A 139 -1.52 -13.20 13.66
CA ILE A 139 -0.30 -12.48 14.07
C ILE A 139 -0.34 -11.02 13.62
N TRP A 140 -0.66 -10.76 12.35
CA TRP A 140 -0.71 -9.40 11.84
C TRP A 140 -1.84 -8.56 12.44
N LEU A 141 -3.01 -9.16 12.73
CA LEU A 141 -4.08 -8.46 13.46
C LEU A 141 -3.65 -8.05 14.87
N LEU A 142 -2.88 -8.90 15.57
CA LEU A 142 -2.29 -8.53 16.85
C LEU A 142 -1.26 -7.39 16.70
N VAL A 143 -0.44 -7.40 15.66
CA VAL A 143 0.49 -6.29 15.33
C VAL A 143 -0.28 -5.00 15.06
N GLY A 144 -1.34 -5.04 14.25
CA GLY A 144 -2.17 -3.87 13.96
C GLY A 144 -2.87 -3.31 15.19
N LEU A 145 -3.43 -4.20 16.02
CA LEU A 145 -4.07 -3.82 17.29
C LEU A 145 -3.07 -3.21 18.28
N ALA A 146 -1.89 -3.83 18.45
CA ALA A 146 -0.82 -3.32 19.28
C ALA A 146 -0.31 -1.96 18.78
N GLY A 147 -0.10 -1.83 17.47
CA GLY A 147 0.31 -0.58 16.82
C GLY A 147 -0.70 0.54 17.08
N TRP A 148 -1.98 0.29 16.82
CA TRP A 148 -3.04 1.26 17.11
C TRP A 148 -3.06 1.65 18.61
N TYR A 149 -3.04 0.67 19.51
CA TYR A 149 -3.08 0.94 20.94
C TYR A 149 -1.88 1.78 21.41
N LEU A 150 -0.66 1.36 21.03
CA LEU A 150 0.58 2.00 21.49
C LEU A 150 0.79 3.37 20.84
N VAL A 151 0.53 3.47 19.52
CA VAL A 151 0.85 4.68 18.75
C VAL A 151 -0.31 5.68 18.78
N VAL A 152 -1.55 5.22 18.62
CA VAL A 152 -2.70 6.13 18.51
C VAL A 152 -3.27 6.45 19.89
N LEU A 153 -3.72 5.44 20.65
CA LEU A 153 -4.38 5.70 21.94
C LEU A 153 -3.41 6.15 23.03
N ARG A 154 -2.39 5.33 23.28
CA ARG A 154 -1.41 5.64 24.33
C ARG A 154 -0.61 6.89 23.98
N GLY A 155 -0.30 7.07 22.69
CA GLY A 155 0.39 8.26 22.19
C GLY A 155 -0.40 9.54 22.44
N ALA A 156 -1.71 9.56 22.13
CA ALA A 156 -2.59 10.69 22.41
C ALA A 156 -2.69 10.99 23.91
N ASN A 157 -2.93 9.94 24.73
CA ASN A 157 -3.03 10.07 26.19
C ASN A 157 -1.73 10.63 26.81
N ALA A 158 -0.56 10.18 26.33
CA ALA A 158 0.74 10.68 26.82
C ALA A 158 0.95 12.17 26.53
N ARG A 159 0.23 12.72 25.56
CA ARG A 159 0.21 14.16 25.21
C ARG A 159 -0.93 14.93 25.89
N GLY A 160 -1.71 14.29 26.77
CA GLY A 160 -2.88 14.90 27.40
C GLY A 160 -4.05 15.13 26.42
N ILE A 161 -4.06 14.46 25.26
CA ILE A 161 -5.11 14.61 24.26
C ILE A 161 -6.19 13.55 24.52
N THR A 162 -7.43 13.97 24.73
CA THR A 162 -8.57 13.05 24.81
C THR A 162 -8.84 12.44 23.42
N PRO A 163 -8.87 11.08 23.30
CA PRO A 163 -9.15 10.43 22.03
C PRO A 163 -10.51 10.80 21.44
N GLY A 164 -10.53 11.43 20.27
CA GLY A 164 -11.73 11.78 19.50
C GLY A 164 -12.00 10.79 18.38
N VAL A 165 -12.93 11.13 17.49
CA VAL A 165 -13.45 10.28 16.40
C VAL A 165 -12.33 9.70 15.53
N VAL A 166 -11.31 10.51 15.17
CA VAL A 166 -10.21 10.06 14.29
C VAL A 166 -9.39 8.94 14.93
N HIS A 167 -9.18 8.99 16.25
CA HIS A 167 -8.45 7.93 16.98
C HIS A 167 -9.18 6.58 16.93
N TRP A 168 -10.52 6.61 16.99
CA TRP A 168 -11.34 5.40 16.93
C TRP A 168 -11.53 4.87 15.52
N ILE A 169 -11.64 5.73 14.50
CA ILE A 169 -11.67 5.32 13.08
C ILE A 169 -10.32 4.71 12.66
N ALA A 170 -9.21 5.12 13.28
CA ALA A 170 -7.91 4.53 13.03
C ALA A 170 -7.82 3.05 13.43
N LEU A 171 -8.65 2.53 14.35
CA LEU A 171 -8.65 1.11 14.72
C LEU A 171 -9.10 0.19 13.58
N PRO A 172 -10.33 0.30 13.04
CA PRO A 172 -10.74 -0.56 11.93
C PRO A 172 -9.80 -0.40 10.72
N TYR A 173 -9.28 0.78 10.48
CA TYR A 173 -8.28 1.01 9.45
C TYR A 173 -6.98 0.22 9.69
N ALA A 174 -6.39 0.30 10.88
CA ALA A 174 -5.19 -0.45 11.25
C ALA A 174 -5.40 -1.98 11.12
N LEU A 175 -6.60 -2.47 11.48
CA LEU A 175 -6.94 -3.89 11.33
C LEU A 175 -7.08 -4.30 9.86
N VAL A 176 -7.61 -3.45 8.99
CA VAL A 176 -7.69 -3.71 7.54
C VAL A 176 -6.29 -3.75 6.90
N LEU A 177 -5.39 -2.84 7.28
CA LEU A 177 -4.00 -2.89 6.85
C LEU A 177 -3.29 -4.16 7.32
N ALA A 178 -3.47 -4.49 8.60
CA ALA A 178 -2.93 -5.71 9.19
C ALA A 178 -3.47 -6.97 8.52
N ALA A 179 -4.77 -6.99 8.17
CA ALA A 179 -5.37 -8.10 7.43
C ALA A 179 -4.75 -8.23 6.02
N THR A 180 -4.47 -7.12 5.34
CA THR A 180 -3.77 -7.12 4.05
C THR A 180 -2.37 -7.75 4.19
N ALA A 181 -1.60 -7.34 5.19
CA ALA A 181 -0.27 -7.90 5.46
C ALA A 181 -0.35 -9.39 5.85
N GLY A 182 -1.33 -9.78 6.67
CA GLY A 182 -1.55 -11.16 7.10
C GLY A 182 -1.91 -12.09 5.95
N LEU A 183 -2.83 -11.68 5.07
CA LEU A 183 -3.22 -12.49 3.92
C LEU A 183 -2.09 -12.59 2.88
N ALA A 184 -1.36 -11.50 2.63
CA ALA A 184 -0.19 -11.51 1.76
C ALA A 184 0.91 -12.44 2.31
N THR A 185 1.17 -12.39 3.62
CA THR A 185 2.10 -13.30 4.31
C THR A 185 1.61 -14.76 4.21
N GLY A 186 0.31 -15.01 4.42
CA GLY A 186 -0.27 -16.34 4.27
C GLY A 186 -0.12 -16.92 2.86
N LEU A 187 -0.16 -16.09 1.81
CA LEU A 187 0.18 -16.49 0.44
C LEU A 187 1.67 -16.80 0.30
N ALA A 188 2.54 -15.93 0.85
CA ALA A 188 4.00 -16.07 0.75
C ALA A 188 4.53 -17.32 1.47
N LEU A 189 3.92 -17.73 2.58
CA LEU A 189 4.25 -18.96 3.29
C LEU A 189 3.90 -20.24 2.48
N GLN A 190 2.96 -20.12 1.56
CA GLN A 190 2.55 -21.24 0.70
C GLN A 190 3.23 -21.21 -0.67
N ASP A 191 3.62 -20.03 -1.15
CA ASP A 191 4.30 -19.86 -2.44
C ASP A 191 5.24 -18.66 -2.37
N SER A 192 6.55 -18.89 -2.41
CA SER A 192 7.60 -17.88 -2.27
C SER A 192 7.52 -16.74 -3.31
N ARG A 193 6.81 -16.93 -4.42
CA ARG A 193 6.56 -15.88 -5.42
C ARG A 193 5.82 -14.67 -4.84
N PHE A 194 5.08 -14.84 -3.73
CA PHE A 194 4.34 -13.79 -3.06
C PHE A 194 5.11 -13.06 -1.95
N ILE A 195 6.40 -13.38 -1.72
CA ILE A 195 7.22 -12.70 -0.71
C ILE A 195 7.25 -11.18 -0.94
N LEU A 196 7.38 -10.72 -2.20
CA LEU A 196 7.39 -9.29 -2.51
C LEU A 196 6.02 -8.62 -2.25
N LEU A 197 4.91 -9.34 -2.46
CA LEU A 197 3.58 -8.85 -2.07
C LEU A 197 3.47 -8.71 -0.55
N ALA A 198 3.92 -9.71 0.20
CA ALA A 198 3.91 -9.68 1.67
C ALA A 198 4.80 -8.54 2.21
N LEU A 199 5.99 -8.35 1.63
CA LEU A 199 6.86 -7.23 1.97
C LEU A 199 6.20 -5.88 1.68
N GLY A 200 5.55 -5.74 0.51
CA GLY A 200 4.81 -4.52 0.15
C GLY A 200 3.71 -4.20 1.17
N ALA A 201 2.89 -5.20 1.53
CA ALA A 201 1.82 -5.01 2.50
C ALA A 201 2.36 -4.69 3.92
N ALA A 202 3.47 -5.30 4.32
CA ALA A 202 4.13 -5.01 5.60
C ALA A 202 4.72 -3.58 5.63
N LEU A 203 5.38 -3.15 4.54
CA LEU A 203 5.90 -1.78 4.39
C LEU A 203 4.78 -0.74 4.41
N PHE A 204 3.61 -1.05 3.85
CA PHE A 204 2.46 -0.15 3.90
C PHE A 204 2.01 0.06 5.35
N LEU A 205 1.80 -1.02 6.10
CA LEU A 205 1.45 -0.92 7.53
C LEU A 205 2.51 -0.16 8.33
N LEU A 206 3.81 -0.42 8.07
CA LEU A 206 4.91 0.31 8.71
C LEU A 206 4.86 1.80 8.41
N SER A 207 4.67 2.19 7.15
CA SER A 207 4.53 3.59 6.73
C SER A 207 3.41 4.29 7.49
N ASP A 208 2.26 3.63 7.62
CA ASP A 208 1.10 4.18 8.29
C ASP A 208 1.25 4.24 9.81
N LEU A 209 2.00 3.32 10.40
CA LEU A 209 2.37 3.41 11.81
C LEU A 209 3.29 4.61 12.08
N ILE A 210 4.23 4.92 11.16
CA ILE A 210 5.08 6.12 11.26
C ILE A 210 4.22 7.38 11.10
N LEU A 211 3.32 7.41 10.11
CA LEU A 211 2.39 8.52 9.91
C LEU A 211 1.48 8.72 11.14
N ALA A 212 0.93 7.64 11.70
CA ALA A 212 0.14 7.70 12.92
C ALA A 212 0.99 8.21 14.12
N GLY A 213 2.26 7.81 14.20
CA GLY A 213 3.20 8.31 15.21
C GLY A 213 3.40 9.82 15.11
N GLU A 214 3.58 10.35 13.90
CA GLU A 214 3.66 11.80 13.66
C GLU A 214 2.36 12.50 14.09
N MET A 215 1.21 11.95 13.70
CA MET A 215 -0.10 12.59 13.92
C MET A 215 -0.60 12.51 15.36
N PHE A 216 -0.49 11.35 16.00
CA PHE A 216 -1.13 11.08 17.28
C PHE A 216 -0.16 11.08 18.47
N SER A 217 1.06 10.56 18.27
CA SER A 217 2.08 10.50 19.34
C SER A 217 3.00 11.71 19.37
N GLY A 218 2.95 12.60 18.37
CA GLY A 218 3.90 13.71 18.24
C GLY A 218 5.33 13.24 17.94
N MET A 219 5.47 12.05 17.34
CA MET A 219 6.77 11.53 16.91
C MET A 219 7.38 12.45 15.87
N THR A 220 8.59 12.92 16.10
CA THR A 220 9.31 13.79 15.20
C THR A 220 10.75 13.34 15.07
N PHE A 221 11.24 13.25 13.85
CA PHE A 221 12.64 13.09 13.52
C PHE A 221 12.93 13.70 12.13
N ARG A 222 14.22 13.90 11.84
CA ARG A 222 14.61 14.51 10.57
C ARG A 222 14.07 13.71 9.39
N LEU A 223 13.37 14.38 8.47
CA LEU A 223 12.81 13.81 7.23
C LEU A 223 11.74 12.72 7.46
N ILE A 224 11.00 12.76 8.58
CA ILE A 224 9.94 11.79 8.89
C ILE A 224 8.95 11.65 7.73
N GLY A 225 8.55 12.76 7.11
CA GLY A 225 7.63 12.73 5.98
C GLY A 225 8.22 12.08 4.72
N ASP A 226 9.55 12.13 4.52
CA ASP A 226 10.20 11.41 3.43
C ASP A 226 10.33 9.92 3.76
N VAL A 227 10.61 9.55 5.01
CA VAL A 227 10.64 8.15 5.46
C VAL A 227 9.27 7.48 5.24
N ILE A 228 8.17 8.18 5.57
CA ILE A 228 6.81 7.72 5.27
C ILE A 228 6.68 7.41 3.76
N TRP A 229 7.09 8.32 2.88
CA TRP A 229 6.98 8.12 1.44
C TRP A 229 7.96 7.10 0.87
N LEU A 230 9.17 6.97 1.43
CA LEU A 230 10.16 5.96 1.03
C LEU A 230 9.80 4.54 1.51
N THR A 231 8.87 4.39 2.45
CA THR A 231 8.27 3.10 2.81
C THR A 231 6.97 2.85 2.06
N TYR A 232 6.09 3.85 1.96
CA TYR A 232 4.79 3.79 1.31
C TYR A 232 4.87 3.60 -0.22
N GLY A 233 5.69 4.40 -0.92
CA GLY A 233 5.82 4.30 -2.37
C GLY A 233 6.29 2.92 -2.84
N PRO A 234 7.37 2.37 -2.30
CA PRO A 234 7.77 0.98 -2.56
C PRO A 234 6.72 -0.05 -2.17
N ALA A 235 5.97 0.15 -1.07
CA ALA A 235 4.88 -0.72 -0.68
C ALA A 235 3.81 -0.83 -1.78
N GLN A 236 3.33 0.29 -2.27
CA GLN A 236 2.37 0.34 -3.37
C GLN A 236 2.92 -0.27 -4.66
N MET A 237 4.16 0.04 -5.01
CA MET A 237 4.83 -0.53 -6.19
C MET A 237 4.89 -2.05 -6.11
N LEU A 238 5.28 -2.62 -4.97
CA LEU A 238 5.36 -4.07 -4.77
C LEU A 238 3.98 -4.73 -4.88
N ILE A 239 2.92 -4.09 -4.37
CA ILE A 239 1.54 -4.58 -4.50
C ILE A 239 1.10 -4.56 -5.98
N VAL A 240 1.30 -3.45 -6.69
CA VAL A 240 0.91 -3.32 -8.11
C VAL A 240 1.68 -4.32 -8.99
N TYR A 241 2.99 -4.42 -8.81
CA TYR A 241 3.82 -5.30 -9.63
C TYR A 241 3.77 -6.78 -9.20
N SER A 242 3.07 -7.12 -8.09
CA SER A 242 2.77 -8.51 -7.73
C SER A 242 1.93 -9.22 -8.78
N ILE A 243 1.19 -8.48 -9.63
CA ILE A 243 0.39 -9.03 -10.74
C ILE A 243 1.25 -9.89 -11.68
N ALA A 244 2.52 -9.53 -11.88
CA ALA A 244 3.46 -10.34 -12.65
C ALA A 244 3.65 -11.75 -12.07
N HIS A 245 3.70 -11.86 -10.75
CA HIS A 245 3.87 -13.15 -10.05
C HIS A 245 2.59 -13.98 -10.11
N VAL A 246 1.42 -13.32 -10.01
CA VAL A 246 0.12 -13.97 -10.20
C VAL A 246 0.01 -14.54 -11.60
N LEU A 247 0.32 -13.74 -12.64
CA LEU A 247 0.31 -14.18 -14.03
C LEU A 247 1.24 -15.39 -14.25
N ALA A 248 2.43 -15.36 -13.68
CA ALA A 248 3.38 -16.48 -13.75
C ALA A 248 2.91 -17.73 -12.99
N ARG A 249 2.01 -17.59 -12.02
CA ARG A 249 1.43 -18.72 -11.26
C ARG A 249 0.29 -19.39 -12.01
N VAL A 250 -0.61 -18.59 -12.61
CA VAL A 250 -1.86 -19.09 -13.24
C VAL A 250 -1.65 -19.60 -14.67
N ASN A 251 -0.52 -19.28 -15.30
CA ASN A 251 -0.16 -19.77 -16.65
C ASN A 251 0.63 -21.10 -16.61
N ARG A 252 0.75 -21.74 -15.46
CA ARG A 252 1.33 -23.09 -15.29
C ARG A 252 0.24 -24.13 -15.08
#